data_54ab2c6851c6fef593a619e84c6db1c1
#
_entry.id   54ab2c6851c6fef593a619e84c6db1c1
#
_cell.length_a   1.000
_cell.length_b   1.000
_cell.length_c   1.000
_cell.angle_alpha   90.00
_cell.angle_beta   90.00
_cell.angle_gamma   90.00
#
_symmetry.space_group_name_H-M   'P 1'
#
loop_
_entity.id
_entity.type
_entity.pdbx_description
1 polymer ?
#
loop_
_entity_poly.entity_id
_entity_poly.type
_entity_poly.pdbx_seq_one_letter_code
_entity_poly.pdbx_strand_id
1 'polypeptide(L)'
;MPNLTSQMEAVCRRFEELSIRLNQPETAADPAQFRRLMQEYHEAQPVVDAYHALTTAQDHLAQAKALLEGDEPLDADFKAMVQQELSEKSQDVAELENNLKILLLPKDANDEKSVIMEIRAGAGGEEAALFAHSLVRMYTMYVQSRGWEMELLNLNETELGGTKEAVFAVNGRGAYNRLKYESGVHRVQRVPETETQGRIHTSTATVAVMPQAEEVDFALDMKDLRIDTFRSSGAGGQHINKTSSAIRVTHIPTGTVVECQNERSQFQNKDKALEILRSRLLAQKQKEQQDAINADRVGQVGTGDRSEKIRTYNFPQDRCTDHRIGLTVHNLDKIMDGNLDDIIDALATREQAERLQKLNA
;
A
#
# COMPACT_ATOMS: atom_id res chain seq x y z
N MET A 1 -22.46 16.46 -15.03
CA MET A 1 -21.12 15.99 -14.68
C MET A 1 -20.01 16.67 -15.50
N PRO A 2 -19.93 17.99 -15.53
CA PRO A 2 -18.91 18.69 -16.34
C PRO A 2 -17.47 18.49 -15.84
N ASN A 3 -17.30 18.01 -14.61
CA ASN A 3 -15.97 17.86 -14.00
C ASN A 3 -15.25 16.56 -14.45
N LEU A 4 -15.98 15.49 -14.72
CA LEU A 4 -15.39 14.20 -15.10
C LEU A 4 -14.82 14.25 -16.52
N THR A 5 -15.57 14.81 -17.49
CA THR A 5 -15.13 14.92 -18.88
C THR A 5 -13.87 15.76 -19.01
N SER A 6 -13.78 16.91 -18.32
CA SER A 6 -12.59 17.75 -18.35
C SER A 6 -11.38 17.10 -17.67
N GLN A 7 -11.59 16.28 -16.65
CA GLN A 7 -10.53 15.48 -16.03
C GLN A 7 -10.03 14.40 -16.99
N MET A 8 -10.94 13.72 -17.68
CA MET A 8 -10.58 12.69 -18.66
C MET A 8 -9.80 13.26 -19.84
N GLU A 9 -10.21 14.42 -20.36
CA GLU A 9 -9.46 15.09 -21.42
C GLU A 9 -8.03 15.47 -20.98
N ALA A 10 -7.85 15.83 -19.71
CA ALA A 10 -6.52 16.11 -19.17
C ALA A 10 -5.67 14.83 -19.05
N VAL A 11 -6.28 13.70 -18.64
CA VAL A 11 -5.59 12.41 -18.56
C VAL A 11 -5.21 11.92 -19.96
N CYS A 12 -6.10 12.01 -20.97
CA CYS A 12 -5.81 11.63 -22.34
C CYS A 12 -4.67 12.48 -22.93
N ARG A 13 -4.69 13.81 -22.74
CA ARG A 13 -3.59 14.67 -23.17
C ARG A 13 -2.26 14.29 -22.53
N ARG A 14 -2.29 14.01 -21.22
CA ARG A 14 -1.08 13.57 -20.50
C ARG A 14 -0.56 12.23 -21.02
N PHE A 15 -1.44 11.29 -21.34
CA PHE A 15 -1.08 10.00 -21.90
C PHE A 15 -0.43 10.14 -23.29
N GLU A 16 -0.96 11.01 -24.14
CA GLU A 16 -0.36 11.33 -25.45
C GLU A 16 1.04 11.97 -25.28
N GLU A 17 1.19 12.93 -24.36
CA GLU A 17 2.50 13.51 -24.03
C GLU A 17 3.50 12.46 -23.55
N LEU A 18 3.08 11.53 -22.70
CA LEU A 18 3.92 10.43 -22.23
C LEU A 18 4.35 9.52 -23.38
N SER A 19 3.43 9.17 -24.28
CA SER A 19 3.71 8.38 -25.47
C SER A 19 4.75 9.05 -26.37
N ILE A 20 4.61 10.36 -26.61
CA ILE A 20 5.58 11.13 -27.40
C ILE A 20 6.95 11.17 -26.72
N ARG A 21 6.99 11.41 -25.40
CA ARG A 21 8.26 11.47 -24.63
C ARG A 21 8.98 10.14 -24.57
N LEU A 22 8.27 9.04 -24.42
CA LEU A 22 8.82 7.68 -24.38
C LEU A 22 9.53 7.32 -25.71
N ASN A 23 9.05 7.87 -26.84
CA ASN A 23 9.64 7.66 -28.15
C ASN A 23 10.84 8.59 -28.45
N GLN A 24 11.20 9.50 -27.57
CA GLN A 24 12.34 10.40 -27.76
C GLN A 24 13.66 9.70 -27.44
N PRO A 25 14.71 9.84 -28.29
CA PRO A 25 16.03 9.23 -28.05
C PRO A 25 16.68 9.65 -26.72
N GLU A 26 16.42 10.88 -26.29
CA GLU A 26 16.95 11.45 -25.05
C GLU A 26 16.41 10.72 -23.82
N THR A 27 15.13 10.35 -23.83
CA THR A 27 14.48 9.59 -22.75
C THR A 27 15.02 8.15 -22.68
N ALA A 28 15.30 7.53 -23.83
CA ALA A 28 15.89 6.21 -23.91
C ALA A 28 17.34 6.16 -23.35
N ALA A 29 18.06 7.30 -23.36
CA ALA A 29 19.40 7.41 -22.84
C ALA A 29 19.47 7.46 -21.29
N ASP A 30 18.37 7.82 -20.61
CA ASP A 30 18.25 7.86 -19.16
C ASP A 30 17.31 6.74 -18.63
N PRO A 31 17.87 5.62 -18.14
CA PRO A 31 17.08 4.48 -17.67
C PRO A 31 16.15 4.81 -16.48
N ALA A 32 16.51 5.77 -15.63
CA ALA A 32 15.72 6.16 -14.48
C ALA A 32 14.49 6.97 -14.92
N GLN A 33 14.69 7.94 -15.81
CA GLN A 33 13.61 8.74 -16.39
C GLN A 33 12.68 7.86 -17.24
N PHE A 34 13.23 6.95 -18.04
CA PHE A 34 12.46 6.02 -18.85
C PHE A 34 11.53 5.14 -18.01
N ARG A 35 12.05 4.54 -16.92
CA ARG A 35 11.23 3.72 -16.00
C ARG A 35 10.08 4.52 -15.41
N ARG A 36 10.35 5.75 -14.94
CA ARG A 36 9.33 6.60 -14.35
C ARG A 36 8.22 6.95 -15.35
N LEU A 37 8.58 7.38 -16.56
CA LEU A 37 7.61 7.71 -17.60
C LEU A 37 6.82 6.48 -18.07
N MET A 38 7.49 5.33 -18.15
CA MET A 38 6.84 4.07 -18.51
C MET A 38 5.85 3.62 -17.45
N GLN A 39 6.16 3.82 -16.17
CA GLN A 39 5.23 3.56 -15.08
C GLN A 39 4.01 4.48 -15.16
N GLU A 40 4.20 5.80 -15.31
CA GLU A 40 3.09 6.76 -15.49
C GLU A 40 2.21 6.39 -16.72
N TYR A 41 2.82 5.95 -17.81
CA TYR A 41 2.11 5.50 -19.01
C TYR A 41 1.24 4.28 -18.74
N HIS A 42 1.80 3.22 -18.13
CA HIS A 42 1.06 2.01 -17.77
C HIS A 42 -0.05 2.25 -16.75
N GLU A 43 0.11 3.21 -15.84
CA GLU A 43 -0.93 3.59 -14.88
C GLU A 43 -2.10 4.33 -15.56
N ALA A 44 -1.82 5.17 -16.54
CA ALA A 44 -2.82 5.94 -17.28
C ALA A 44 -3.56 5.12 -18.33
N GLN A 45 -2.91 4.12 -18.94
CA GLN A 45 -3.46 3.34 -20.06
C GLN A 45 -4.83 2.74 -19.79
N PRO A 46 -5.09 2.00 -18.67
CA PRO A 46 -6.41 1.40 -18.42
C PRO A 46 -7.52 2.45 -18.25
N VAL A 47 -7.19 3.65 -17.77
CA VAL A 47 -8.14 4.76 -17.63
C VAL A 47 -8.52 5.31 -19.01
N VAL A 48 -7.53 5.49 -19.88
CA VAL A 48 -7.74 5.99 -21.26
C VAL A 48 -8.52 4.97 -22.08
N ASP A 49 -8.19 3.70 -21.98
CA ASP A 49 -8.90 2.61 -22.69
C ASP A 49 -10.37 2.53 -22.25
N ALA A 50 -10.64 2.61 -20.93
CA ALA A 50 -12.00 2.63 -20.41
C ALA A 50 -12.78 3.88 -20.85
N TYR A 51 -12.13 5.05 -20.92
CA TYR A 51 -12.76 6.27 -21.40
C TYR A 51 -13.12 6.20 -22.88
N HIS A 52 -12.23 5.67 -23.72
CA HIS A 52 -12.52 5.44 -25.14
C HIS A 52 -13.67 4.44 -25.35
N ALA A 53 -13.69 3.35 -24.57
CA ALA A 53 -14.79 2.39 -24.60
C ALA A 53 -16.13 3.06 -24.22
N LEU A 54 -16.13 3.89 -23.16
CA LEU A 54 -17.30 4.64 -22.73
C LEU A 54 -17.79 5.61 -23.81
N THR A 55 -16.88 6.39 -24.42
CA THR A 55 -17.22 7.34 -25.47
C THR A 55 -17.84 6.62 -26.67
N THR A 56 -17.25 5.51 -27.10
CA THR A 56 -17.78 4.70 -28.19
C THR A 56 -19.17 4.14 -27.86
N ALA A 57 -19.40 3.66 -26.64
CA ALA A 57 -20.70 3.16 -26.21
C ALA A 57 -21.75 4.27 -26.15
N GLN A 58 -21.37 5.48 -25.70
CA GLN A 58 -22.25 6.66 -25.69
C GLN A 58 -22.63 7.11 -27.12
N ASP A 59 -21.67 7.07 -28.06
CA ASP A 59 -21.95 7.39 -29.45
C ASP A 59 -22.92 6.38 -30.08
N HIS A 60 -22.75 5.08 -29.82
CA HIS A 60 -23.69 4.05 -30.29
C HIS A 60 -25.09 4.26 -29.67
N LEU A 61 -25.17 4.57 -28.40
CA LEU A 61 -26.44 4.87 -27.71
C LEU A 61 -27.12 6.09 -28.35
N ALA A 62 -26.36 7.15 -28.64
CA ALA A 62 -26.87 8.35 -29.29
C ALA A 62 -27.41 8.06 -30.69
N GLN A 63 -26.68 7.24 -31.47
CA GLN A 63 -27.14 6.80 -32.80
C GLN A 63 -28.43 5.96 -32.72
N ALA A 64 -28.52 5.00 -31.80
CA ALA A 64 -29.73 4.22 -31.60
C ALA A 64 -30.94 5.09 -31.20
N LYS A 65 -30.75 6.11 -30.35
CA LYS A 65 -31.78 7.07 -30.01
C LYS A 65 -32.22 7.91 -31.19
N ALA A 66 -31.27 8.42 -31.98
CA ALA A 66 -31.57 9.21 -33.18
C ALA A 66 -32.39 8.42 -34.24
N LEU A 67 -32.14 7.11 -34.36
CA LEU A 67 -32.92 6.22 -35.23
C LEU A 67 -34.38 6.08 -34.76
N LEU A 68 -34.64 6.07 -33.45
CA LEU A 68 -36.01 6.00 -32.91
C LEU A 68 -36.76 7.33 -32.97
N GLU A 69 -36.05 8.46 -32.88
CA GLU A 69 -36.60 9.82 -32.94
C GLU A 69 -36.76 10.38 -34.36
N GLY A 70 -36.25 9.65 -35.37
CA GLY A 70 -36.36 10.05 -36.78
C GLY A 70 -37.80 10.01 -37.28
N ASP A 71 -38.15 10.92 -38.23
CA ASP A 71 -39.49 11.08 -38.80
C ASP A 71 -39.90 9.95 -39.77
N GLU A 72 -39.00 8.99 -40.08
CA GLU A 72 -39.33 7.88 -40.98
C GLU A 72 -40.12 6.79 -40.26
N PRO A 73 -41.21 6.27 -40.90
CA PRO A 73 -42.01 5.19 -40.31
C PRO A 73 -41.19 3.89 -40.22
N LEU A 74 -40.75 3.52 -39.06
CA LEU A 74 -40.02 2.27 -38.79
C LEU A 74 -41.03 1.10 -38.73
N ASP A 75 -40.65 -0.03 -39.30
CA ASP A 75 -41.37 -1.29 -39.16
C ASP A 75 -41.38 -1.73 -37.65
N ALA A 76 -42.49 -2.34 -37.20
CA ALA A 76 -42.70 -2.72 -35.81
C ALA A 76 -41.60 -3.63 -35.27
N ASP A 77 -41.16 -4.61 -36.10
CA ASP A 77 -40.09 -5.54 -35.70
C ASP A 77 -38.73 -4.84 -35.60
N PHE A 78 -38.45 -3.93 -36.51
CA PHE A 78 -37.21 -3.12 -36.47
C PHE A 78 -37.19 -2.18 -35.25
N LYS A 79 -38.32 -1.55 -34.94
CA LYS A 79 -38.47 -0.71 -33.78
C LYS A 79 -38.24 -1.48 -32.47
N ALA A 80 -38.76 -2.73 -32.38
CA ALA A 80 -38.55 -3.59 -31.22
C ALA A 80 -37.06 -3.98 -31.05
N MET A 81 -36.39 -4.27 -32.18
CA MET A 81 -34.96 -4.58 -32.18
C MET A 81 -34.09 -3.39 -31.69
N VAL A 82 -34.36 -2.18 -32.21
CA VAL A 82 -33.63 -0.97 -31.81
C VAL A 82 -33.92 -0.63 -30.34
N GLN A 83 -35.14 -0.85 -29.83
CA GLN A 83 -35.45 -0.66 -28.42
C GLN A 83 -34.70 -1.64 -27.52
N GLN A 84 -34.56 -2.90 -27.93
CA GLN A 84 -33.75 -3.89 -27.21
C GLN A 84 -32.27 -3.45 -27.20
N GLU A 85 -31.70 -3.08 -28.34
CA GLU A 85 -30.34 -2.59 -28.47
C GLU A 85 -30.11 -1.35 -27.57
N LEU A 86 -31.05 -0.42 -27.51
CA LEU A 86 -30.99 0.76 -26.70
C LEU A 86 -30.93 0.41 -25.19
N SER A 87 -31.73 -0.60 -24.79
CA SER A 87 -31.70 -1.09 -23.40
C SER A 87 -30.34 -1.74 -23.04
N GLU A 88 -29.82 -2.61 -23.92
CA GLU A 88 -28.52 -3.26 -23.75
C GLU A 88 -27.39 -2.21 -23.70
N LYS A 89 -27.34 -1.30 -24.66
CA LYS A 89 -26.32 -0.23 -24.69
C LYS A 89 -26.41 0.74 -23.53
N SER A 90 -27.60 0.99 -22.99
CA SER A 90 -27.78 1.81 -21.79
C SER A 90 -27.18 1.14 -20.54
N GLN A 91 -27.30 -0.19 -20.46
CA GLN A 91 -26.65 -0.96 -19.37
C GLN A 91 -25.13 -0.96 -19.53
N ASP A 92 -24.62 -1.21 -20.75
CA ASP A 92 -23.18 -1.15 -21.06
C ASP A 92 -22.58 0.20 -20.66
N VAL A 93 -23.23 1.32 -21.00
CA VAL A 93 -22.77 2.67 -20.63
C VAL A 93 -22.72 2.84 -19.12
N ALA A 94 -23.75 2.39 -18.39
CA ALA A 94 -23.77 2.50 -16.92
C ALA A 94 -22.65 1.66 -16.27
N GLU A 95 -22.37 0.47 -16.79
CA GLU A 95 -21.27 -0.37 -16.31
C GLU A 95 -19.90 0.25 -16.60
N LEU A 96 -19.71 0.79 -17.81
CA LEU A 96 -18.46 1.46 -18.20
C LEU A 96 -18.22 2.75 -17.38
N GLU A 97 -19.28 3.53 -17.12
CA GLU A 97 -19.18 4.68 -16.23
C GLU A 97 -18.77 4.30 -14.80
N ASN A 98 -19.32 3.23 -14.26
CA ASN A 98 -18.94 2.73 -12.96
C ASN A 98 -17.50 2.22 -12.94
N ASN A 99 -17.09 1.47 -13.96
CA ASN A 99 -15.72 1.00 -14.11
C ASN A 99 -14.73 2.17 -14.20
N LEU A 100 -15.04 3.19 -15.01
CA LEU A 100 -14.20 4.38 -15.12
C LEU A 100 -14.07 5.12 -13.77
N LYS A 101 -15.16 5.25 -13.00
CA LYS A 101 -15.11 5.83 -11.65
C LYS A 101 -14.21 5.03 -10.71
N ILE A 102 -14.22 3.69 -10.80
CA ILE A 102 -13.33 2.82 -10.01
C ILE A 102 -11.88 3.04 -10.40
N LEU A 103 -11.56 3.12 -11.69
CA LEU A 103 -10.20 3.35 -12.18
C LEU A 103 -9.65 4.73 -11.80
N LEU A 104 -10.53 5.72 -11.61
CA LEU A 104 -10.19 7.07 -11.18
C LEU A 104 -10.04 7.22 -9.67
N LEU A 105 -10.39 6.19 -8.88
CA LEU A 105 -10.12 6.23 -7.44
C LEU A 105 -8.61 6.42 -7.20
N PRO A 106 -8.23 7.34 -6.31
CA PRO A 106 -6.83 7.51 -5.96
C PRO A 106 -6.28 6.18 -5.47
N LYS A 107 -5.31 5.64 -6.21
CA LYS A 107 -4.57 4.44 -5.79
C LYS A 107 -3.73 4.81 -4.56
N ASP A 108 -3.65 3.90 -3.61
CA ASP A 108 -2.69 4.03 -2.52
C ASP A 108 -1.28 3.90 -3.11
N ALA A 109 -0.40 4.84 -2.79
CA ALA A 109 1.00 4.81 -3.23
C ALA A 109 1.74 3.52 -2.78
N ASN A 110 1.20 2.84 -1.79
CA ASN A 110 1.75 1.60 -1.27
C ASN A 110 1.19 0.34 -1.96
N ASP A 111 0.10 0.45 -2.74
CA ASP A 111 -0.58 -0.73 -3.31
C ASP A 111 0.33 -1.63 -4.17
N GLU A 112 1.34 -1.07 -4.84
CA GLU A 112 2.28 -1.84 -5.67
C GLU A 112 3.51 -2.35 -4.91
N LYS A 113 3.70 -1.95 -3.64
CA LYS A 113 4.86 -2.32 -2.85
C LYS A 113 4.84 -3.76 -2.38
N SER A 114 6.02 -4.28 -2.12
CA SER A 114 6.24 -5.47 -1.30
C SER A 114 5.81 -5.20 0.14
N VAL A 115 5.59 -6.25 0.93
CA VAL A 115 5.01 -6.13 2.25
C VAL A 115 5.86 -6.86 3.29
N ILE A 116 5.90 -6.32 4.50
CA ILE A 116 6.39 -7.01 5.69
C ILE A 116 5.16 -7.42 6.50
N MET A 117 5.05 -8.72 6.75
CA MET A 117 4.01 -9.29 7.60
C MET A 117 4.60 -9.72 8.93
N GLU A 118 3.89 -9.40 10.01
CA GLU A 118 4.23 -9.84 11.34
C GLU A 118 3.03 -10.58 11.95
N ILE A 119 3.25 -11.81 12.41
CA ILE A 119 2.24 -12.63 13.06
C ILE A 119 2.69 -12.90 14.48
N ARG A 120 1.83 -12.61 15.45
CA ARG A 120 2.09 -12.87 16.85
C ARG A 120 0.97 -13.66 17.49
N ALA A 121 1.32 -14.58 18.37
CA ALA A 121 0.37 -15.24 19.26
C ALA A 121 -0.28 -14.20 20.20
N GLY A 122 -1.61 -14.21 20.26
CA GLY A 122 -2.40 -13.34 21.11
C GLY A 122 -2.89 -14.06 22.38
N ALA A 123 -4.16 -13.86 22.73
CA ALA A 123 -4.76 -14.50 23.90
C ALA A 123 -5.03 -16.00 23.63
N GLY A 124 -4.51 -16.89 24.49
CA GLY A 124 -4.75 -18.34 24.39
C GLY A 124 -3.57 -19.23 24.73
N GLY A 125 -2.42 -18.63 25.12
CA GLY A 125 -1.21 -19.38 25.50
C GLY A 125 -0.65 -20.20 24.33
N GLU A 126 -0.33 -21.48 24.58
CA GLU A 126 0.27 -22.36 23.57
C GLU A 126 -0.64 -22.58 22.35
N GLU A 127 -1.96 -22.67 22.55
CA GLU A 127 -2.93 -22.79 21.44
C GLU A 127 -2.89 -21.56 20.51
N ALA A 128 -2.68 -20.37 21.05
CA ALA A 128 -2.50 -19.17 20.24
C ALA A 128 -1.23 -19.24 19.39
N ALA A 129 -0.14 -19.83 19.93
CA ALA A 129 1.10 -20.04 19.18
C ALA A 129 0.95 -21.10 18.08
N LEU A 130 0.24 -22.18 18.35
CA LEU A 130 -0.09 -23.19 17.33
C LEU A 130 -0.98 -22.61 16.22
N PHE A 131 -1.92 -21.75 16.58
CA PHE A 131 -2.76 -21.07 15.60
C PHE A 131 -1.93 -20.05 14.77
N ALA A 132 -1.04 -19.29 15.39
CA ALA A 132 -0.13 -18.40 14.67
C ALA A 132 0.73 -19.17 13.66
N HIS A 133 1.23 -20.36 14.03
CA HIS A 133 1.93 -21.26 13.11
C HIS A 133 1.04 -21.66 11.92
N SER A 134 -0.22 -22.01 12.18
CA SER A 134 -1.18 -22.35 11.11
C SER A 134 -1.41 -21.16 10.17
N LEU A 135 -1.46 -19.92 10.67
CA LEU A 135 -1.58 -18.71 9.85
C LEU A 135 -0.31 -18.48 9.00
N VAL A 136 0.88 -18.67 9.57
CA VAL A 136 2.15 -18.57 8.80
C VAL A 136 2.12 -19.54 7.62
N ARG A 137 1.72 -20.80 7.85
CA ARG A 137 1.57 -21.81 6.79
C ARG A 137 0.55 -21.35 5.74
N MET A 138 -0.62 -20.88 6.15
CA MET A 138 -1.68 -20.40 5.26
C MET A 138 -1.17 -19.29 4.34
N TYR A 139 -0.50 -18.27 4.89
CA TYR A 139 0.04 -17.17 4.08
C TYR A 139 1.20 -17.63 3.19
N THR A 140 2.03 -18.56 3.64
CA THR A 140 3.09 -19.16 2.81
C THR A 140 2.48 -19.79 1.55
N MET A 141 1.42 -20.57 1.70
CA MET A 141 0.74 -21.22 0.58
C MET A 141 0.05 -20.18 -0.33
N TYR A 142 -0.57 -19.14 0.23
CA TYR A 142 -1.14 -18.04 -0.54
C TYR A 142 -0.09 -17.30 -1.36
N VAL A 143 1.04 -16.93 -0.76
CA VAL A 143 2.16 -16.24 -1.42
C VAL A 143 2.70 -17.07 -2.58
N GLN A 144 2.89 -18.38 -2.37
CA GLN A 144 3.33 -19.31 -3.41
C GLN A 144 2.32 -19.41 -4.57
N SER A 145 1.02 -19.48 -4.27
CA SER A 145 -0.03 -19.54 -5.29
C SER A 145 -0.06 -18.29 -6.19
N ARG A 146 0.39 -17.14 -5.66
CA ARG A 146 0.50 -15.89 -6.40
C ARG A 146 1.81 -15.70 -7.15
N GLY A 147 2.75 -16.64 -7.00
CA GLY A 147 4.08 -16.54 -7.59
C GLY A 147 4.95 -15.45 -6.95
N TRP A 148 4.63 -15.04 -5.71
CA TRP A 148 5.44 -14.12 -4.94
C TRP A 148 6.51 -14.88 -4.16
N GLU A 149 7.57 -14.17 -3.77
CA GLU A 149 8.66 -14.72 -2.97
C GLU A 149 8.44 -14.36 -1.49
N MET A 150 8.62 -15.34 -0.60
CA MET A 150 8.56 -15.14 0.84
C MET A 150 9.94 -15.29 1.46
N GLU A 151 10.40 -14.29 2.18
CA GLU A 151 11.65 -14.27 2.92
C GLU A 151 11.37 -14.20 4.42
N LEU A 152 11.82 -15.21 5.16
CA LEU A 152 11.67 -15.24 6.62
C LEU A 152 12.74 -14.35 7.26
N LEU A 153 12.30 -13.29 7.96
CA LEU A 153 13.17 -12.32 8.63
C LEU A 153 13.41 -12.69 10.09
N ASN A 154 12.37 -13.15 10.79
CA ASN A 154 12.45 -13.57 12.19
C ASN A 154 11.42 -14.66 12.48
N LEU A 155 11.83 -15.65 13.28
CA LEU A 155 10.93 -16.71 13.75
C LEU A 155 11.26 -17.06 15.19
N ASN A 156 10.25 -16.96 16.06
CA ASN A 156 10.34 -17.36 17.45
C ASN A 156 9.31 -18.48 17.71
N GLU A 157 9.78 -19.69 17.84
CA GLU A 157 8.96 -20.89 18.03
C GLU A 157 8.80 -21.27 19.49
N THR A 158 7.76 -22.04 19.79
CA THR A 158 7.58 -22.70 21.09
C THR A 158 8.13 -24.12 21.06
N GLU A 159 8.31 -24.71 22.24
CA GLU A 159 8.79 -26.10 22.37
C GLU A 159 7.82 -27.12 21.73
N LEU A 160 6.53 -26.78 21.60
CA LEU A 160 5.48 -27.62 21.01
C LEU A 160 5.25 -27.31 19.51
N GLY A 161 6.17 -26.60 18.84
CA GLY A 161 6.07 -26.28 17.40
C GLY A 161 5.10 -25.16 17.06
N GLY A 162 4.64 -24.41 18.06
CA GLY A 162 3.86 -23.17 17.84
C GLY A 162 4.78 -21.99 17.51
N THR A 163 4.22 -20.92 17.00
CA THR A 163 4.94 -19.66 16.68
C THR A 163 4.51 -18.56 17.61
N LYS A 164 5.43 -18.06 18.45
CA LYS A 164 5.19 -16.85 19.29
C LYS A 164 5.17 -15.60 18.46
N GLU A 165 6.11 -15.52 17.53
CA GLU A 165 6.28 -14.41 16.61
C GLU A 165 6.93 -14.90 15.31
N ALA A 166 6.40 -14.50 14.18
CA ALA A 166 7.01 -14.66 12.87
C ALA A 166 6.98 -13.33 12.13
N VAL A 167 8.10 -12.92 11.55
CA VAL A 167 8.22 -11.76 10.67
C VAL A 167 8.78 -12.22 9.34
N PHE A 168 8.09 -11.91 8.27
CA PHE A 168 8.54 -12.26 6.92
C PHE A 168 8.21 -11.16 5.91
N ALA A 169 9.07 -11.02 4.93
CA ALA A 169 8.85 -10.17 3.78
C ALA A 169 8.16 -10.98 2.68
N VAL A 170 7.20 -10.36 1.99
CA VAL A 170 6.57 -10.90 0.78
C VAL A 170 6.95 -9.97 -0.37
N ASN A 171 7.84 -10.47 -1.23
CA ASN A 171 8.37 -9.74 -2.37
C ASN A 171 7.52 -10.05 -3.60
N GLY A 172 6.78 -9.05 -4.06
CA GLY A 172 5.95 -9.18 -5.25
C GLY A 172 5.15 -7.91 -5.53
N ARG A 173 5.00 -7.61 -6.82
CA ARG A 173 4.20 -6.44 -7.24
C ARG A 173 2.74 -6.63 -6.82
N GLY A 174 2.18 -5.62 -6.13
CA GLY A 174 0.80 -5.65 -5.66
C GLY A 174 0.55 -6.52 -4.42
N ALA A 175 1.61 -6.99 -3.74
CA ALA A 175 1.47 -7.80 -2.55
C ALA A 175 0.77 -7.04 -1.42
N TYR A 176 1.12 -5.75 -1.22
CA TYR A 176 0.46 -4.91 -0.22
C TYR A 176 -1.03 -4.71 -0.51
N ASN A 177 -1.41 -4.47 -1.75
CA ASN A 177 -2.82 -4.27 -2.14
C ASN A 177 -3.72 -5.45 -1.76
N ARG A 178 -3.20 -6.67 -1.80
CA ARG A 178 -3.95 -7.89 -1.43
C ARG A 178 -3.89 -8.17 0.06
N LEU A 179 -2.71 -8.10 0.65
CA LEU A 179 -2.46 -8.52 2.03
C LEU A 179 -2.85 -7.47 3.07
N LYS A 180 -3.01 -6.19 2.71
CA LYS A 180 -3.45 -5.12 3.63
C LYS A 180 -4.76 -5.45 4.36
N TYR A 181 -5.64 -6.24 3.75
CA TYR A 181 -6.89 -6.68 4.35
C TYR A 181 -6.74 -7.78 5.41
N GLU A 182 -5.56 -8.35 5.53
CA GLU A 182 -5.27 -9.40 6.52
C GLU A 182 -4.82 -8.83 7.88
N SER A 183 -4.61 -7.52 7.97
CA SER A 183 -4.19 -6.86 9.20
C SER A 183 -5.30 -6.86 10.25
N GLY A 184 -4.98 -7.26 11.48
CA GLY A 184 -5.89 -7.27 12.62
C GLY A 184 -5.80 -8.52 13.49
N VAL A 185 -6.84 -8.74 14.30
CA VAL A 185 -6.94 -9.88 15.23
C VAL A 185 -7.71 -11.02 14.57
N HIS A 186 -7.04 -12.14 14.39
CA HIS A 186 -7.63 -13.40 13.91
C HIS A 186 -8.01 -14.28 15.09
N ARG A 187 -9.22 -14.80 15.11
CA ARG A 187 -9.75 -15.64 16.19
C ARG A 187 -9.99 -17.06 15.70
N VAL A 188 -9.50 -18.05 16.44
CA VAL A 188 -9.76 -19.45 16.18
C VAL A 188 -10.69 -20.06 17.24
N GLN A 189 -11.55 -20.96 16.82
CA GLN A 189 -12.39 -21.82 17.67
C GLN A 189 -12.16 -23.26 17.22
N ARG A 190 -11.39 -24.01 17.99
CA ARG A 190 -11.13 -25.45 17.77
C ARG A 190 -10.85 -26.16 19.10
N VAL A 191 -10.85 -27.47 19.07
CA VAL A 191 -10.31 -28.28 20.15
C VAL A 191 -8.80 -28.31 19.96
N PRO A 192 -7.98 -27.77 20.88
CA PRO A 192 -6.53 -27.82 20.78
C PRO A 192 -6.00 -29.25 20.80
N GLU A 193 -4.88 -29.51 20.15
CA GLU A 193 -4.18 -30.80 20.25
C GLU A 193 -3.72 -31.12 21.68
N THR A 194 -3.54 -30.08 22.49
CA THR A 194 -3.16 -30.16 23.91
C THR A 194 -4.34 -30.40 24.85
N GLU A 195 -5.58 -30.37 24.35
CA GLU A 195 -6.79 -30.51 25.18
C GLU A 195 -7.25 -31.98 25.24
N THR A 196 -7.25 -32.55 26.43
CA THR A 196 -7.59 -33.98 26.65
C THR A 196 -9.09 -34.25 26.85
N GLN A 197 -9.88 -33.19 27.17
CA GLN A 197 -11.32 -33.32 27.46
C GLN A 197 -12.23 -32.94 26.29
N GLY A 198 -11.64 -32.62 25.11
CA GLY A 198 -12.40 -32.29 23.91
C GLY A 198 -13.12 -30.94 23.96
N ARG A 199 -12.73 -30.03 24.85
CA ARG A 199 -13.39 -28.72 24.97
C ARG A 199 -12.90 -27.78 23.87
N ILE A 200 -13.84 -27.03 23.29
CA ILE A 200 -13.53 -26.01 22.30
C ILE A 200 -12.89 -24.81 23.01
N HIS A 201 -11.68 -24.45 22.60
CA HIS A 201 -10.99 -23.24 23.05
C HIS A 201 -11.13 -22.13 22.02
N THR A 202 -11.05 -20.89 22.53
CA THR A 202 -11.01 -19.69 21.69
C THR A 202 -9.68 -18.99 21.90
N SER A 203 -8.87 -18.95 20.86
CA SER A 203 -7.55 -18.30 20.87
C SER A 203 -7.46 -17.24 19.80
N THR A 204 -6.48 -16.35 19.91
CA THR A 204 -6.25 -15.28 18.95
C THR A 204 -4.79 -15.22 18.51
N ALA A 205 -4.59 -14.78 17.29
CA ALA A 205 -3.30 -14.33 16.78
C ALA A 205 -3.49 -12.97 16.11
N THR A 206 -2.48 -12.12 16.17
CA THR A 206 -2.49 -10.81 15.56
C THR A 206 -1.63 -10.81 14.31
N VAL A 207 -2.11 -10.17 13.27
CA VAL A 207 -1.41 -10.00 12.00
C VAL A 207 -1.24 -8.51 11.76
N ALA A 208 0.00 -8.06 11.59
CA ALA A 208 0.31 -6.72 11.12
C ALA A 208 0.85 -6.81 9.68
N VAL A 209 0.41 -5.89 8.83
CA VAL A 209 0.78 -5.84 7.41
C VAL A 209 1.27 -4.43 7.10
N MET A 210 2.54 -4.30 6.82
CA MET A 210 3.21 -3.02 6.62
C MET A 210 3.82 -2.98 5.22
N PRO A 211 3.68 -1.87 4.47
CA PRO A 211 4.39 -1.72 3.21
C PRO A 211 5.89 -1.73 3.46
N GLN A 212 6.65 -2.39 2.60
CA GLN A 212 8.10 -2.36 2.68
C GLN A 212 8.60 -0.94 2.48
N ALA A 213 9.33 -0.43 3.45
CA ALA A 213 9.90 0.92 3.39
C ALA A 213 11.03 0.97 2.36
N GLU A 214 11.04 2.01 1.56
CA GLU A 214 12.17 2.34 0.70
C GLU A 214 13.31 2.93 1.54
N GLU A 215 14.54 2.73 1.09
CA GLU A 215 15.69 3.39 1.73
C GLU A 215 15.52 4.91 1.70
N VAL A 216 15.76 5.52 2.84
CA VAL A 216 15.66 6.97 2.96
C VAL A 216 16.92 7.61 2.38
N ASP A 217 16.86 8.01 1.13
CA ASP A 217 17.88 8.88 0.56
C ASP A 217 17.76 10.29 1.15
N PHE A 218 18.85 10.75 1.72
CA PHE A 218 18.95 12.10 2.27
C PHE A 218 20.02 12.91 1.55
N ALA A 219 19.60 13.80 0.66
CA ALA A 219 20.45 14.82 0.04
C ALA A 219 20.35 16.11 0.87
N LEU A 220 21.50 16.61 1.33
CA LEU A 220 21.59 17.86 2.06
C LEU A 220 21.63 19.03 1.07
N ASP A 221 20.59 19.88 1.05
CA ASP A 221 20.61 21.10 0.25
C ASP A 221 21.40 22.19 0.97
N MET A 222 22.42 22.73 0.30
CA MET A 222 23.27 23.81 0.85
C MET A 222 22.48 25.11 1.08
N LYS A 223 21.35 25.32 0.43
CA LYS A 223 20.48 26.50 0.61
C LYS A 223 19.77 26.50 1.97
N ASP A 224 19.54 25.34 2.54
CA ASP A 224 18.89 25.15 3.84
C ASP A 224 19.87 25.26 5.01
N LEU A 225 21.14 25.60 4.72
CA LEU A 225 22.18 25.66 5.72
C LEU A 225 22.63 27.12 5.98
N ARG A 226 22.68 27.45 7.26
CA ARG A 226 23.40 28.64 7.72
C ARG A 226 24.72 28.21 8.34
N ILE A 227 25.81 28.72 7.83
CA ILE A 227 27.18 28.41 8.27
C ILE A 227 27.79 29.66 8.91
N ASP A 228 28.02 29.57 10.21
CA ASP A 228 28.62 30.62 11.01
C ASP A 228 30.04 30.23 11.43
N THR A 229 30.99 31.15 11.34
CA THR A 229 32.35 30.94 11.84
C THR A 229 32.51 31.63 13.20
N PHE A 230 33.17 30.97 14.12
CA PHE A 230 33.44 31.55 15.44
C PHE A 230 34.83 31.16 15.96
N ARG A 231 35.27 31.79 17.05
CA ARG A 231 36.54 31.44 17.68
C ARG A 231 36.40 30.20 18.53
N SER A 232 37.34 29.27 18.37
CA SER A 232 37.36 28.06 19.19
C SER A 232 37.56 28.43 20.68
N SER A 233 36.88 27.70 21.55
CA SER A 233 37.07 27.82 23.02
C SER A 233 37.88 26.62 23.52
N GLY A 234 38.89 26.86 24.34
CA GLY A 234 39.70 25.79 24.98
C GLY A 234 41.08 26.23 25.40
N ALA A 235 41.78 25.37 26.14
CA ALA A 235 43.19 25.61 26.53
C ALA A 235 44.09 25.47 25.31
N GLY A 236 44.56 26.62 24.77
CA GLY A 236 45.42 26.64 23.60
C GLY A 236 46.14 27.97 23.44
N GLY A 237 47.24 27.98 22.65
CA GLY A 237 48.08 29.11 22.40
C GLY A 237 47.44 30.20 21.50
N GLN A 238 48.27 31.16 21.03
CA GLN A 238 47.80 32.33 20.24
C GLN A 238 46.93 32.02 19.03
N HIS A 239 47.07 30.84 18.43
CA HIS A 239 46.31 30.45 17.24
C HIS A 239 44.83 30.27 17.54
N ILE A 240 44.47 29.64 18.67
CA ILE A 240 43.09 29.37 19.07
C ILE A 240 42.33 30.66 19.41
N ASN A 241 43.03 31.63 19.99
CA ASN A 241 42.43 32.89 20.43
C ASN A 241 42.32 33.95 19.33
N LYS A 242 43.06 33.81 18.23
CA LYS A 242 43.10 34.82 17.15
C LYS A 242 42.38 34.40 15.87
N THR A 243 42.27 33.10 15.59
CA THR A 243 41.70 32.59 14.34
C THR A 243 40.29 32.03 14.55
N SER A 244 39.32 32.44 13.72
CA SER A 244 37.95 31.92 13.72
C SER A 244 37.90 30.63 12.90
N SER A 245 38.48 29.52 13.43
CA SER A 245 38.55 28.24 12.74
C SER A 245 37.36 27.31 13.10
N ALA A 246 36.62 27.62 14.17
CA ALA A 246 35.45 26.85 14.55
C ALA A 246 34.24 27.18 13.65
N ILE A 247 33.47 26.16 13.33
CA ILE A 247 32.31 26.25 12.45
C ILE A 247 31.06 25.78 13.21
N ARG A 248 29.97 26.54 13.05
CA ARG A 248 28.63 26.19 13.45
C ARG A 248 27.78 26.07 12.19
N VAL A 249 27.20 24.94 11.94
CA VAL A 249 26.25 24.70 10.87
C VAL A 249 24.86 24.52 11.46
N THR A 250 23.90 25.31 11.01
CA THR A 250 22.52 25.25 11.40
C THR A 250 21.68 24.85 10.19
N HIS A 251 20.93 23.76 10.30
CA HIS A 251 19.93 23.40 9.31
C HIS A 251 18.64 24.16 9.61
N ILE A 252 18.28 25.10 8.74
CA ILE A 252 17.20 26.07 8.97
C ILE A 252 15.84 25.39 9.17
N PRO A 253 15.43 24.38 8.33
CA PRO A 253 14.11 23.78 8.46
C PRO A 253 13.89 23.00 9.75
N THR A 254 14.93 22.29 10.26
CA THR A 254 14.80 21.45 11.47
C THR A 254 15.33 22.13 12.73
N GLY A 255 16.05 23.26 12.58
CA GLY A 255 16.73 23.93 13.69
C GLY A 255 17.92 23.14 14.26
N THR A 256 18.35 22.05 13.62
CA THR A 256 19.47 21.23 14.10
C THR A 256 20.77 21.99 13.96
N VAL A 257 21.53 22.09 15.05
CA VAL A 257 22.82 22.78 15.11
C VAL A 257 23.95 21.78 15.35
N VAL A 258 25.02 21.92 14.59
CA VAL A 258 26.26 21.17 14.76
C VAL A 258 27.43 22.15 14.83
N GLU A 259 28.28 21.99 15.82
CA GLU A 259 29.52 22.75 15.98
C GLU A 259 30.71 21.80 15.86
N CYS A 260 31.74 22.28 15.15
CA CYS A 260 33.00 21.57 15.01
C CYS A 260 34.17 22.55 15.20
N GLN A 261 35.09 22.21 16.10
CA GLN A 261 36.27 23.00 16.43
C GLN A 261 37.51 22.12 16.67
N ASN A 262 37.48 20.88 16.19
CA ASN A 262 38.51 19.87 16.50
C ASN A 262 39.78 20.05 15.68
N GLU A 263 39.67 20.66 14.51
CA GLU A 263 40.78 20.83 13.57
C GLU A 263 41.28 22.31 13.55
N ARG A 264 42.53 22.48 13.12
CA ARG A 264 43.08 23.81 12.93
C ARG A 264 42.58 24.50 11.67
N SER A 265 42.13 23.74 10.68
CA SER A 265 41.61 24.22 9.41
C SER A 265 40.11 24.44 9.49
N GLN A 266 39.67 25.64 9.12
CA GLN A 266 38.25 25.99 8.99
C GLN A 266 37.53 25.09 7.98
N PHE A 267 38.17 24.74 6.87
CA PHE A 267 37.59 23.87 5.85
C PHE A 267 37.37 22.45 6.37
N GLN A 268 38.32 21.86 7.10
CA GLN A 268 38.18 20.57 7.70
C GLN A 268 37.07 20.52 8.78
N ASN A 269 36.95 21.58 9.59
CA ASN A 269 35.86 21.73 10.55
C ASN A 269 34.50 21.84 9.86
N LYS A 270 34.43 22.54 8.69
CA LYS A 270 33.19 22.63 7.89
C LYS A 270 32.79 21.26 7.35
N ASP A 271 33.74 20.55 6.73
CA ASP A 271 33.43 19.22 6.14
C ASP A 271 32.98 18.23 7.21
N LYS A 272 33.64 18.18 8.36
CA LYS A 272 33.22 17.37 9.51
C LYS A 272 31.87 17.79 10.07
N ALA A 273 31.60 19.09 10.18
CA ALA A 273 30.32 19.57 10.67
C ALA A 273 29.18 19.19 9.73
N LEU A 274 29.39 19.24 8.41
CA LEU A 274 28.43 18.82 7.40
C LEU A 274 28.21 17.30 7.43
N GLU A 275 29.26 16.51 7.62
CA GLU A 275 29.16 15.05 7.76
C GLU A 275 28.33 14.66 9.00
N ILE A 276 28.64 15.28 10.16
CA ILE A 276 27.89 15.04 11.41
C ILE A 276 26.43 15.49 11.26
N LEU A 277 26.20 16.64 10.62
CA LEU A 277 24.85 17.14 10.38
C LEU A 277 24.05 16.16 9.50
N ARG A 278 24.66 15.69 8.40
CA ARG A 278 24.03 14.69 7.51
C ARG A 278 23.66 13.43 8.26
N SER A 279 24.57 12.89 9.08
CA SER A 279 24.31 11.70 9.90
C SER A 279 23.18 11.92 10.90
N ARG A 280 23.10 13.09 11.55
CA ARG A 280 22.03 13.42 12.50
C ARG A 280 20.67 13.55 11.82
N LEU A 281 20.61 14.24 10.69
CA LEU A 281 19.36 14.43 9.95
C LEU A 281 18.87 13.12 9.34
N LEU A 282 19.79 12.27 8.84
CA LEU A 282 19.44 10.91 8.39
C LEU A 282 18.87 10.08 9.52
N ALA A 283 19.53 10.06 10.69
CA ALA A 283 19.04 9.33 11.86
C ALA A 283 17.68 9.86 12.35
N GLN A 284 17.46 11.16 12.32
CA GLN A 284 16.18 11.77 12.67
C GLN A 284 15.07 11.31 11.70
N LYS A 285 15.32 11.37 10.39
CA LYS A 285 14.35 10.96 9.37
C LYS A 285 14.04 9.48 9.44
N GLN A 286 15.05 8.64 9.67
CA GLN A 286 14.86 7.20 9.92
C GLN A 286 14.00 6.95 11.17
N LYS A 287 14.23 7.71 12.24
CA LYS A 287 13.43 7.60 13.45
C LYS A 287 11.98 8.01 13.22
N GLU A 288 11.74 9.13 12.54
CA GLU A 288 10.38 9.59 12.19
C GLU A 288 9.63 8.54 11.34
N GLN A 289 10.32 7.94 10.37
CA GLN A 289 9.75 6.85 9.57
C GLN A 289 9.43 5.62 10.42
N GLN A 290 10.36 5.23 11.32
CA GLN A 290 10.15 4.08 12.21
C GLN A 290 9.02 4.32 13.21
N ASP A 291 8.89 5.53 13.73
CA ASP A 291 7.81 5.92 14.65
C ASP A 291 6.45 5.89 13.92
N ALA A 292 6.39 6.34 12.66
CA ALA A 292 5.18 6.23 11.83
C ALA A 292 4.79 4.76 11.58
N ILE A 293 5.74 3.91 11.18
CA ILE A 293 5.51 2.47 10.99
C ILE A 293 5.03 1.81 12.29
N ASN A 294 5.63 2.15 13.43
CA ASN A 294 5.23 1.62 14.72
C ASN A 294 3.81 2.07 15.12
N ALA A 295 3.45 3.33 14.84
CA ALA A 295 2.11 3.84 15.10
C ALA A 295 1.05 3.09 14.27
N ASP A 296 1.31 2.89 12.97
CA ASP A 296 0.44 2.13 12.08
C ASP A 296 0.29 0.68 12.55
N ARG A 297 1.41 0.03 12.91
CA ARG A 297 1.41 -1.33 13.45
C ARG A 297 0.56 -1.46 14.72
N VAL A 298 0.71 -0.54 15.67
CA VAL A 298 -0.08 -0.54 16.92
C VAL A 298 -1.56 -0.33 16.60
N GLY A 299 -1.89 0.53 15.64
CA GLY A 299 -3.26 0.74 15.17
C GLY A 299 -3.90 -0.50 14.55
N GLN A 300 -3.11 -1.32 13.83
CA GLN A 300 -3.59 -2.56 13.20
C GLN A 300 -3.84 -3.69 14.20
N VAL A 301 -2.95 -3.85 15.18
CA VAL A 301 -2.93 -5.01 16.10
C VAL A 301 -3.84 -4.80 17.32
N GLY A 302 -4.10 -3.54 17.71
CA GLY A 302 -4.87 -3.23 18.90
C GLY A 302 -4.27 -3.86 20.17
N THR A 303 -5.11 -4.39 21.04
CA THR A 303 -4.70 -5.13 22.25
C THR A 303 -4.54 -6.64 22.02
N GLY A 304 -4.94 -7.16 20.86
CA GLY A 304 -4.98 -8.60 20.57
C GLY A 304 -6.10 -9.35 21.30
N ASP A 305 -7.05 -8.63 21.90
CA ASP A 305 -8.18 -9.25 22.62
C ASP A 305 -9.14 -9.95 21.66
N ARG A 306 -9.83 -10.97 22.18
CA ARG A 306 -10.83 -11.76 21.43
C ARG A 306 -12.01 -10.93 20.91
N SER A 307 -12.29 -9.79 21.51
CA SER A 307 -13.35 -8.85 21.10
C SER A 307 -13.02 -8.09 19.84
N GLU A 308 -11.73 -7.80 19.58
CA GLU A 308 -11.24 -6.99 18.44
C GLU A 308 -11.12 -7.77 17.13
N LYS A 309 -11.63 -9.01 17.11
CA LYS A 309 -11.54 -9.91 15.96
C LYS A 309 -12.02 -9.28 14.65
N ILE A 310 -11.20 -9.38 13.63
CA ILE A 310 -11.61 -9.11 12.23
C ILE A 310 -12.21 -10.36 11.59
N ARG A 311 -11.66 -11.55 11.92
CA ARG A 311 -12.04 -12.82 11.31
C ARG A 311 -12.08 -13.93 12.34
N THR A 312 -13.02 -14.89 12.17
CA THR A 312 -13.15 -16.06 13.03
C THR A 312 -13.08 -17.34 12.20
N TYR A 313 -12.16 -18.22 12.55
CA TYR A 313 -11.98 -19.56 12.01
C TYR A 313 -12.63 -20.56 12.96
N ASN A 314 -13.74 -21.15 12.55
CA ASN A 314 -14.51 -22.07 13.37
C ASN A 314 -14.41 -23.50 12.80
N PHE A 315 -13.49 -24.29 13.35
CA PHE A 315 -13.22 -25.64 12.88
C PHE A 315 -14.42 -26.60 13.09
N PRO A 316 -15.10 -26.63 14.26
CA PRO A 316 -16.28 -27.50 14.45
C PRO A 316 -17.42 -27.23 13.48
N GLN A 317 -17.54 -26.03 12.93
CA GLN A 317 -18.60 -25.66 12.00
C GLN A 317 -18.10 -25.51 10.55
N ASP A 318 -16.85 -25.86 10.28
CA ASP A 318 -16.20 -25.78 8.96
C ASP A 318 -16.47 -24.45 8.24
N ARG A 319 -16.27 -23.32 8.96
CA ARG A 319 -16.53 -21.99 8.42
C ARG A 319 -15.51 -20.94 8.87
N CYS A 320 -15.24 -20.01 7.98
CA CYS A 320 -14.52 -18.76 8.24
C CYS A 320 -15.49 -17.59 8.08
N THR A 321 -15.56 -16.71 9.07
CA THR A 321 -16.42 -15.52 9.03
C THR A 321 -15.58 -14.27 9.16
N ASP A 322 -15.61 -13.39 8.15
CA ASP A 322 -15.05 -12.05 8.23
C ASP A 322 -16.11 -11.08 8.76
N HIS A 323 -15.85 -10.54 9.95
CA HIS A 323 -16.81 -9.71 10.66
C HIS A 323 -16.95 -8.29 10.11
N ARG A 324 -15.97 -7.84 9.34
CA ARG A 324 -15.98 -6.51 8.73
C ARG A 324 -17.07 -6.38 7.67
N ILE A 325 -17.28 -7.45 6.90
CA ILE A 325 -18.26 -7.50 5.79
C ILE A 325 -19.41 -8.50 6.04
N GLY A 326 -19.38 -9.22 7.18
CA GLY A 326 -20.37 -10.25 7.49
C GLY A 326 -20.31 -11.47 6.56
N LEU A 327 -19.24 -11.65 5.80
CA LEU A 327 -19.07 -12.75 4.86
C LEU A 327 -18.71 -14.01 5.63
N THR A 328 -19.43 -15.12 5.33
CA THR A 328 -19.11 -16.45 5.84
C THR A 328 -18.79 -17.36 4.66
N VAL A 329 -17.62 -17.98 4.69
CA VAL A 329 -17.12 -18.93 3.70
C VAL A 329 -16.98 -20.29 4.38
N HIS A 330 -17.48 -21.33 3.73
CA HIS A 330 -17.35 -22.72 4.17
C HIS A 330 -16.12 -23.38 3.53
N ASN A 331 -15.74 -24.55 4.04
CA ASN A 331 -14.55 -25.29 3.60
C ASN A 331 -13.26 -24.66 4.14
N LEU A 332 -13.15 -24.67 5.47
CA LEU A 332 -12.06 -24.03 6.20
C LEU A 332 -10.68 -24.58 5.81
N ASP A 333 -10.59 -25.87 5.47
CA ASP A 333 -9.33 -26.49 5.05
C ASP A 333 -8.75 -25.82 3.80
N LYS A 334 -9.59 -25.47 2.82
CA LYS A 334 -9.13 -24.74 1.62
C LYS A 334 -8.58 -23.35 1.97
N ILE A 335 -9.23 -22.68 2.92
CA ILE A 335 -8.77 -21.36 3.38
C ILE A 335 -7.42 -21.51 4.06
N MET A 336 -7.26 -22.52 4.94
CA MET A 336 -5.99 -22.80 5.62
C MET A 336 -4.90 -23.29 4.67
N ASP A 337 -5.26 -23.77 3.49
CA ASP A 337 -4.34 -24.10 2.39
C ASP A 337 -4.07 -22.92 1.44
N GLY A 338 -4.45 -21.70 1.84
CA GLY A 338 -4.10 -20.47 1.16
C GLY A 338 -5.12 -19.93 0.16
N ASN A 339 -6.35 -20.48 0.08
CA ASN A 339 -7.39 -19.92 -0.80
C ASN A 339 -8.11 -18.75 -0.10
N LEU A 340 -7.51 -17.56 -0.18
CA LEU A 340 -8.01 -16.34 0.47
C LEU A 340 -8.72 -15.39 -0.49
N ASP A 341 -8.72 -15.67 -1.79
CA ASP A 341 -9.16 -14.73 -2.82
C ASP A 341 -10.61 -14.28 -2.63
N ASP A 342 -11.53 -15.20 -2.39
CA ASP A 342 -12.96 -14.90 -2.21
C ASP A 342 -13.17 -13.85 -1.10
N ILE A 343 -12.39 -13.93 -0.02
CA ILE A 343 -12.51 -13.01 1.12
C ILE A 343 -11.84 -11.67 0.79
N ILE A 344 -10.65 -11.72 0.21
CA ILE A 344 -9.87 -10.51 -0.16
C ILE A 344 -10.61 -9.72 -1.24
N ASP A 345 -11.17 -10.37 -2.26
CA ASP A 345 -11.89 -9.71 -3.34
C ASP A 345 -13.19 -9.06 -2.84
N ALA A 346 -13.91 -9.72 -1.92
CA ALA A 346 -15.08 -9.13 -1.28
C ALA A 346 -14.73 -7.90 -0.43
N LEU A 347 -13.61 -7.91 0.29
CA LEU A 347 -13.12 -6.77 1.06
C LEU A 347 -12.67 -5.62 0.15
N ALA A 348 -11.96 -5.93 -0.93
CA ALA A 348 -11.53 -4.95 -1.93
C ALA A 348 -12.73 -4.28 -2.61
N THR A 349 -13.74 -5.06 -2.99
CA THR A 349 -14.98 -4.55 -3.59
C THR A 349 -15.71 -3.60 -2.63
N ARG A 350 -15.79 -3.96 -1.35
CA ARG A 350 -16.40 -3.08 -0.35
C ARG A 350 -15.61 -1.78 -0.16
N GLU A 351 -14.29 -1.86 -0.05
CA GLU A 351 -13.44 -0.65 0.07
C GLU A 351 -13.65 0.28 -1.13
N GLN A 352 -13.69 -0.28 -2.35
CA GLN A 352 -13.97 0.49 -3.57
C GLN A 352 -15.35 1.16 -3.51
N ALA A 353 -16.38 0.45 -3.06
CA ALA A 353 -17.72 1.00 -2.91
C ALA A 353 -17.76 2.15 -1.88
N GLU A 354 -17.10 2.00 -0.73
CA GLU A 354 -17.00 3.04 0.30
C GLU A 354 -16.24 4.29 -0.21
N ARG A 355 -15.15 4.09 -0.98
CA ARG A 355 -14.40 5.18 -1.62
C ARG A 355 -15.25 5.91 -2.66
N LEU A 356 -16.03 5.18 -3.48
CA LEU A 356 -16.96 5.77 -4.44
C LEU A 356 -18.06 6.59 -3.77
N GLN A 357 -18.62 6.12 -2.65
CA GLN A 357 -19.61 6.86 -1.88
C GLN A 357 -19.05 8.18 -1.34
N LYS A 358 -17.81 8.17 -0.83
CA LYS A 358 -17.14 9.39 -0.35
C LYS A 358 -16.86 10.42 -1.44
N LEU A 359 -16.63 9.97 -2.69
CA LEU A 359 -16.44 10.87 -3.83
C LEU A 359 -17.76 11.51 -4.32
N ASN A 360 -18.89 10.84 -4.08
CA ASN A 360 -20.22 11.31 -4.49
C ASN A 360 -20.92 12.13 -3.41
N ALA A 361 -20.38 12.18 -2.18
CA ALA A 361 -20.88 12.97 -1.05
C ALA A 361 -20.21 14.35 -0.99
#